data_cbb85eb694d872583c29d2a529f23c91
#
_entry.id   cbb85eb694d872583c29d2a529f23c91
#
_cell.length_a   1.000
_cell.length_b   1.000
_cell.length_c   1.000
_cell.angle_alpha   90.00
_cell.angle_beta   90.00
_cell.angle_gamma   90.00
#
_symmetry.space_group_name_H-M   'P 1'
#
loop_
_entity.id
_entity.type
_entity.pdbx_description
1 polymer ?
#
loop_
_entity_poly.entity_id
_entity_poly.type
_entity_poly.pdbx_seq_one_letter_code
_entity_poly.pdbx_strand_id
1 'polypeptide(L)'
;TNSDLEDKPAFDEIAEEFIQFIEGSTLVIHNAPFDVGFINHELKLASTSYPMLEEICEIEDSLTLARDKYPGQRNSLDALAMRFDISGYDRTFHGALLDANILADVYMQLTGGQSKFEFTSNGSSEIVNGTRVDQESIETFADLVTVKSTKSDIDAHEKRLSEIEESNNLETLWRKF
;
A
#
# COMPACT_ATOMS: atom_id res chain seq x y z
N THR A 1 -18.75 -6.04 -28.91
CA THR A 1 -19.15 -5.47 -30.24
C THR A 1 -19.95 -4.21 -29.99
N ASN A 2 -20.15 -3.36 -31.03
CA ASN A 2 -20.99 -2.15 -30.88
C ASN A 2 -22.42 -2.48 -30.40
N SER A 3 -22.94 -3.65 -30.76
CA SER A 3 -24.23 -4.12 -30.27
C SER A 3 -24.30 -4.36 -28.77
N ASP A 4 -23.18 -4.62 -28.12
CA ASP A 4 -23.13 -4.82 -26.65
C ASP A 4 -23.19 -3.50 -25.88
N LEU A 5 -23.03 -2.38 -26.59
CA LEU A 5 -23.04 -1.03 -26.04
C LEU A 5 -24.35 -0.27 -26.31
N GLU A 6 -25.24 -0.79 -27.18
CA GLU A 6 -26.48 -0.11 -27.57
C GLU A 6 -27.40 0.19 -26.37
N ASP A 7 -27.39 -0.68 -25.34
CA ASP A 7 -28.23 -0.54 -24.15
C ASP A 7 -27.46 0.15 -22.97
N LYS A 8 -26.26 0.67 -23.22
CA LYS A 8 -25.45 1.33 -22.18
C LYS A 8 -25.56 2.85 -22.30
N PRO A 9 -25.62 3.59 -21.20
CA PRO A 9 -25.63 5.04 -21.23
C PRO A 9 -24.33 5.57 -21.87
N ALA A 10 -24.43 6.67 -22.59
CA ALA A 10 -23.28 7.40 -23.05
C ALA A 10 -22.61 8.12 -21.87
N PHE A 11 -21.31 8.46 -22.00
CA PHE A 11 -20.56 9.04 -20.87
C PHE A 11 -21.14 10.37 -20.41
N ASP A 12 -21.63 11.19 -21.30
CA ASP A 12 -22.26 12.48 -21.00
C ASP A 12 -23.51 12.33 -20.12
N GLU A 13 -24.24 11.21 -20.23
CA GLU A 13 -25.40 10.92 -19.39
C GLU A 13 -25.03 10.59 -17.94
N ILE A 14 -23.83 10.06 -17.70
CA ILE A 14 -23.35 9.62 -16.37
C ILE A 14 -22.25 10.50 -15.79
N ALA A 15 -21.75 11.48 -16.54
CA ALA A 15 -20.59 12.29 -16.16
C ALA A 15 -20.78 13.00 -14.80
N GLU A 16 -21.94 13.56 -14.55
CA GLU A 16 -22.25 14.24 -13.29
C GLU A 16 -22.22 13.29 -12.10
N GLU A 17 -22.83 12.09 -12.24
CA GLU A 17 -22.84 11.07 -11.19
C GLU A 17 -21.41 10.53 -10.95
N PHE A 18 -20.63 10.36 -12.02
CA PHE A 18 -19.24 9.95 -11.94
C PHE A 18 -18.38 10.97 -11.18
N ILE A 19 -18.51 12.26 -11.50
CA ILE A 19 -17.80 13.34 -10.79
C ILE A 19 -18.14 13.32 -9.30
N GLN A 20 -19.42 13.26 -8.95
CA GLN A 20 -19.87 13.22 -7.55
C GLN A 20 -19.34 12.00 -6.81
N PHE A 21 -19.22 10.87 -7.50
CA PHE A 21 -18.70 9.62 -6.90
C PHE A 21 -17.23 9.70 -6.54
N ILE A 22 -16.40 10.36 -7.38
CA ILE A 22 -14.94 10.43 -7.18
C ILE A 22 -14.47 11.67 -6.43
N GLU A 23 -15.34 12.68 -6.24
CA GLU A 23 -14.96 13.96 -5.63
C GLU A 23 -14.33 13.78 -4.25
N GLY A 24 -13.13 14.36 -4.09
CA GLY A 24 -12.35 14.30 -2.85
C GLY A 24 -11.79 12.92 -2.48
N SER A 25 -11.89 11.93 -3.38
CA SER A 25 -11.30 10.60 -3.18
C SER A 25 -9.87 10.51 -3.71
N THR A 26 -9.17 9.41 -3.41
CA THR A 26 -7.95 9.00 -4.10
C THR A 26 -8.30 7.92 -5.11
N LEU A 27 -8.10 8.21 -6.38
CA LEU A 27 -8.37 7.29 -7.49
C LEU A 27 -7.10 6.50 -7.84
N VAL A 28 -7.12 5.21 -7.54
CA VAL A 28 -5.99 4.30 -7.83
C VAL A 28 -6.14 3.72 -9.23
N ILE A 29 -5.16 3.96 -10.08
CA ILE A 29 -5.16 3.50 -11.48
C ILE A 29 -3.84 2.79 -11.80
N HIS A 30 -3.87 1.78 -12.65
CA HIS A 30 -2.66 1.12 -13.14
C HIS A 30 -2.26 1.66 -14.50
N ASN A 31 -1.20 2.47 -14.57
CA ASN A 31 -0.82 3.27 -15.73
C ASN A 31 -1.73 4.50 -15.93
N ALA A 32 -1.91 5.26 -14.86
CA ALA A 32 -2.83 6.39 -14.76
C ALA A 32 -2.82 7.38 -15.94
N PRO A 33 -1.69 7.75 -16.57
CA PRO A 33 -1.69 8.71 -17.67
C PRO A 33 -2.60 8.33 -18.84
N PHE A 34 -2.80 7.02 -19.07
CA PHE A 34 -3.67 6.53 -20.15
C PHE A 34 -5.15 6.79 -19.82
N ASP A 35 -5.60 6.36 -18.66
CA ASP A 35 -7.01 6.45 -18.25
C ASP A 35 -7.39 7.90 -17.95
N VAL A 36 -6.52 8.65 -17.28
CA VAL A 36 -6.71 10.09 -17.01
C VAL A 36 -6.89 10.88 -18.29
N GLY A 37 -6.04 10.60 -19.31
CA GLY A 37 -6.16 11.25 -20.62
C GLY A 37 -7.51 10.98 -21.28
N PHE A 38 -8.00 9.75 -21.22
CA PHE A 38 -9.31 9.35 -21.75
C PHE A 38 -10.46 10.02 -20.98
N ILE A 39 -10.46 9.95 -19.65
CA ILE A 39 -11.53 10.52 -18.83
C ILE A 39 -11.61 12.04 -19.01
N ASN A 40 -10.46 12.73 -19.01
CA ASN A 40 -10.43 14.18 -19.26
C ASN A 40 -10.92 14.56 -20.66
N HIS A 41 -10.68 13.71 -21.66
CA HIS A 41 -11.22 13.91 -22.99
C HIS A 41 -12.75 13.77 -23.01
N GLU A 42 -13.29 12.73 -22.40
CA GLU A 42 -14.72 12.48 -22.32
C GLU A 42 -15.44 13.56 -21.49
N LEU A 43 -14.88 13.98 -20.35
CA LEU A 43 -15.41 15.08 -19.56
C LEU A 43 -15.53 16.37 -20.39
N LYS A 44 -14.49 16.68 -21.18
CA LYS A 44 -14.48 17.86 -22.05
C LYS A 44 -15.50 17.76 -23.21
N LEU A 45 -15.74 16.55 -23.73
CA LEU A 45 -16.77 16.31 -24.74
C LEU A 45 -18.18 16.46 -24.15
N ALA A 46 -18.40 15.94 -22.93
CA ALA A 46 -19.67 16.04 -22.24
C ALA A 46 -20.02 17.49 -21.86
N SER A 47 -19.06 18.25 -21.34
CA SER A 47 -19.22 19.68 -21.08
C SER A 47 -17.86 20.39 -20.93
N THR A 48 -17.74 21.56 -21.54
CA THR A 48 -16.56 22.43 -21.35
C THR A 48 -16.48 23.06 -19.95
N SER A 49 -17.51 22.93 -19.15
CA SER A 49 -17.56 23.43 -17.76
C SER A 49 -17.11 22.41 -16.73
N TYR A 50 -16.95 21.13 -17.11
CA TYR A 50 -16.43 20.11 -16.20
C TYR A 50 -14.94 20.33 -15.91
N PRO A 51 -14.51 20.18 -14.65
CA PRO A 51 -13.11 20.28 -14.28
C PRO A 51 -12.31 19.06 -14.80
N MET A 52 -10.99 19.18 -14.80
CA MET A 52 -10.12 18.04 -15.09
C MET A 52 -10.13 17.06 -13.92
N LEU A 53 -9.85 15.80 -14.18
CA LEU A 53 -9.87 14.72 -13.17
C LEU A 53 -8.97 15.05 -11.96
N GLU A 54 -7.81 15.63 -12.23
CA GLU A 54 -6.81 16.04 -11.23
C GLU A 54 -7.26 17.22 -10.34
N GLU A 55 -8.32 17.92 -10.75
CA GLU A 55 -8.96 18.99 -9.96
C GLU A 55 -10.07 18.44 -9.07
N ILE A 56 -10.59 17.23 -9.37
CA ILE A 56 -11.71 16.59 -8.69
C ILE A 56 -11.23 15.67 -7.57
N CYS A 57 -10.16 14.89 -7.85
CA CYS A 57 -9.66 13.85 -6.96
C CYS A 57 -8.14 13.73 -7.01
N GLU A 58 -7.57 13.07 -6.00
CA GLU A 58 -6.17 12.66 -6.05
C GLU A 58 -6.00 11.45 -6.97
N ILE A 59 -4.89 11.40 -7.72
CA ILE A 59 -4.59 10.27 -8.62
C ILE A 59 -3.34 9.57 -8.14
N GLU A 60 -3.44 8.26 -7.91
CA GLU A 60 -2.31 7.42 -7.57
C GLU A 60 -2.06 6.37 -8.65
N ASP A 61 -0.87 6.40 -9.24
CA ASP A 61 -0.45 5.45 -10.26
C ASP A 61 0.24 4.23 -9.64
N SER A 62 -0.49 3.13 -9.54
CA SER A 62 0.02 1.87 -9.01
C SER A 62 1.15 1.26 -9.84
N LEU A 63 1.26 1.58 -11.13
CA LEU A 63 2.38 1.15 -11.97
C LEU A 63 3.68 1.88 -11.58
N THR A 64 3.60 3.17 -11.31
CA THR A 64 4.75 3.95 -10.83
C THR A 64 5.20 3.41 -9.47
N LEU A 65 4.28 3.21 -8.54
CA LEU A 65 4.57 2.59 -7.25
C LEU A 65 5.23 1.20 -7.38
N ALA A 66 4.73 0.38 -8.32
CA ALA A 66 5.30 -0.93 -8.57
C ALA A 66 6.72 -0.87 -9.18
N ARG A 67 6.98 0.10 -10.07
CA ARG A 67 8.31 0.29 -10.66
C ARG A 67 9.35 0.73 -9.62
N ASP A 68 8.96 1.55 -8.67
CA ASP A 68 9.82 2.00 -7.58
C ASP A 68 10.18 0.83 -6.64
N LYS A 69 9.22 -0.06 -6.36
CA LYS A 69 9.46 -1.24 -5.51
C LYS A 69 10.20 -2.38 -6.22
N TYR A 70 9.95 -2.56 -7.51
CA TYR A 70 10.47 -3.66 -8.32
C TYR A 70 11.14 -3.15 -9.61
N PRO A 71 12.23 -2.38 -9.50
CA PRO A 71 12.91 -1.84 -10.66
C PRO A 71 13.44 -2.94 -11.58
N GLY A 72 13.32 -2.73 -12.90
CA GLY A 72 13.78 -3.68 -13.90
C GLY A 72 12.94 -4.95 -14.07
N GLN A 73 11.85 -5.09 -13.34
CA GLN A 73 10.93 -6.22 -13.46
C GLN A 73 9.68 -5.89 -14.27
N ARG A 74 8.95 -6.93 -14.68
CA ARG A 74 7.63 -6.74 -15.29
C ARG A 74 6.64 -6.33 -14.21
N ASN A 75 5.99 -5.18 -14.41
CA ASN A 75 5.05 -4.58 -13.46
C ASN A 75 3.66 -4.34 -14.07
N SER A 76 3.27 -5.14 -15.10
CA SER A 76 1.87 -5.17 -15.53
C SER A 76 0.98 -5.72 -14.42
N LEU A 77 -0.32 -5.40 -14.44
CA LEU A 77 -1.28 -5.87 -13.44
C LEU A 77 -1.24 -7.40 -13.28
N ASP A 78 -1.20 -8.14 -14.39
CA ASP A 78 -1.06 -9.60 -14.39
C ASP A 78 0.24 -10.07 -13.75
N ALA A 79 1.36 -9.41 -14.06
CA ALA A 79 2.65 -9.78 -13.50
C ALA A 79 2.71 -9.55 -11.99
N LEU A 80 2.08 -8.49 -11.51
CA LEU A 80 1.94 -8.19 -10.08
C LEU A 80 1.00 -9.17 -9.39
N ALA A 81 -0.14 -9.47 -9.99
CA ALA A 81 -1.08 -10.46 -9.45
C ALA A 81 -0.43 -11.83 -9.30
N MET A 82 0.36 -12.27 -10.30
CA MET A 82 1.13 -13.53 -10.23
C MET A 82 2.22 -13.48 -9.15
N ARG A 83 2.92 -12.34 -9.01
CA ARG A 83 3.98 -12.16 -8.00
C ARG A 83 3.44 -12.24 -6.58
N PHE A 84 2.24 -11.70 -6.35
CA PHE A 84 1.61 -11.68 -5.03
C PHE A 84 0.71 -12.88 -4.77
N ASP A 85 0.71 -13.88 -5.67
CA ASP A 85 -0.15 -15.07 -5.59
C ASP A 85 -1.63 -14.74 -5.42
N ILE A 86 -2.06 -13.66 -6.09
CA ILE A 86 -3.47 -13.25 -6.12
C ILE A 86 -4.23 -14.24 -7.00
N SER A 87 -5.00 -15.12 -6.36
CA SER A 87 -5.78 -16.19 -6.98
C SER A 87 -7.27 -16.03 -6.65
N GLY A 88 -8.11 -16.83 -7.31
CA GLY A 88 -9.56 -16.82 -7.06
C GLY A 88 -10.37 -16.03 -8.09
N TYR A 89 -9.70 -15.42 -9.07
CA TYR A 89 -10.36 -14.73 -10.18
C TYR A 89 -10.40 -15.63 -11.43
N ASP A 90 -11.60 -15.76 -12.03
CA ASP A 90 -11.75 -16.44 -13.32
C ASP A 90 -11.25 -15.51 -14.44
N ARG A 91 -10.05 -15.80 -14.95
CA ARG A 91 -9.38 -15.01 -16.00
C ARG A 91 -9.82 -15.37 -17.41
N THR A 92 -10.81 -16.24 -17.58
CA THR A 92 -11.36 -16.57 -18.91
C THR A 92 -12.13 -15.39 -19.50
N PHE A 93 -12.60 -14.47 -18.65
CA PHE A 93 -13.28 -13.24 -19.04
C PHE A 93 -12.50 -12.03 -18.51
N HIS A 94 -11.92 -11.24 -19.42
CA HIS A 94 -11.37 -9.94 -19.09
C HIS A 94 -12.52 -8.91 -19.02
N GLY A 95 -12.94 -8.59 -17.82
CA GLY A 95 -13.95 -7.56 -17.58
C GLY A 95 -13.36 -6.45 -16.71
N ALA A 96 -13.71 -5.20 -16.98
CA ALA A 96 -13.21 -4.03 -16.25
C ALA A 96 -13.39 -4.15 -14.73
N LEU A 97 -14.49 -4.73 -14.27
CA LEU A 97 -14.73 -4.96 -12.84
C LEU A 97 -13.76 -6.00 -12.26
N LEU A 98 -13.41 -7.03 -13.03
CA LEU A 98 -12.45 -8.05 -12.62
C LEU A 98 -11.07 -7.42 -12.46
N ASP A 99 -10.63 -6.63 -13.44
CA ASP A 99 -9.34 -5.95 -13.40
C ASP A 99 -9.29 -4.93 -12.25
N ALA A 100 -10.38 -4.25 -11.95
CA ALA A 100 -10.48 -3.35 -10.79
C ALA A 100 -10.33 -4.09 -9.45
N ASN A 101 -10.94 -5.27 -9.30
CA ASN A 101 -10.79 -6.10 -8.10
C ASN A 101 -9.36 -6.63 -7.95
N ILE A 102 -8.75 -7.10 -9.05
CA ILE A 102 -7.35 -7.52 -9.05
C ILE A 102 -6.43 -6.33 -8.69
N LEU A 103 -6.72 -5.14 -9.22
CA LEU A 103 -5.98 -3.93 -8.89
C LEU A 103 -6.08 -3.58 -7.41
N ALA A 104 -7.25 -3.71 -6.80
CA ALA A 104 -7.44 -3.47 -5.38
C ALA A 104 -6.55 -4.40 -4.53
N ASP A 105 -6.56 -5.70 -4.83
CA ASP A 105 -5.72 -6.67 -4.12
C ASP A 105 -4.22 -6.42 -4.36
N VAL A 106 -3.82 -6.11 -5.60
CA VAL A 106 -2.43 -5.74 -5.94
C VAL A 106 -2.00 -4.50 -5.18
N TYR A 107 -2.85 -3.48 -5.12
CA TYR A 107 -2.56 -2.23 -4.43
C TYR A 107 -2.39 -2.44 -2.92
N MET A 108 -3.22 -3.25 -2.31
CA MET A 108 -3.08 -3.64 -0.90
C MET A 108 -1.72 -4.33 -0.63
N GLN A 109 -1.25 -5.18 -1.54
CA GLN A 109 0.07 -5.81 -1.42
C GLN A 109 1.21 -4.82 -1.71
N LEU A 110 1.04 -3.92 -2.67
CA LEU A 110 2.02 -2.88 -2.97
C LEU A 110 2.21 -1.90 -1.81
N THR A 111 1.14 -1.48 -1.17
CA THR A 111 1.19 -0.54 -0.04
C THR A 111 1.55 -1.25 1.27
N GLY A 112 1.56 -2.58 1.26
CA GLY A 112 2.10 -3.39 2.33
C GLY A 112 1.13 -3.74 3.44
N GLY A 113 -0.15 -3.37 3.38
CA GLY A 113 -1.16 -3.71 4.42
C GLY A 113 -0.73 -3.47 5.88
N GLN A 114 0.56 -3.24 6.10
CA GLN A 114 1.18 -2.87 7.35
C GLN A 114 1.55 -1.39 7.26
N SER A 115 0.90 -0.56 8.05
CA SER A 115 1.46 0.73 8.42
C SER A 115 2.92 0.48 8.85
N LYS A 116 3.87 1.23 8.26
CA LYS A 116 5.27 1.17 8.67
C LYS A 116 5.32 1.36 10.18
N PHE A 117 5.73 0.34 10.91
CA PHE A 117 6.22 0.54 12.26
C PHE A 117 7.53 1.31 12.12
N GLU A 118 7.46 2.62 12.19
CA GLU A 118 8.63 3.43 12.40
C GLU A 118 9.06 3.23 13.86
N PHE A 119 9.98 2.32 14.06
CA PHE A 119 10.79 2.34 15.27
C PHE A 119 11.66 3.59 15.18
N THR A 120 11.18 4.68 15.72
CA THR A 120 12.05 5.82 16.04
C THR A 120 13.01 5.37 17.13
N SER A 121 14.17 4.84 16.73
CA SER A 121 15.30 4.73 17.62
C SER A 121 15.70 6.15 18.00
N ASN A 122 15.52 6.53 19.27
CA ASN A 122 16.00 7.78 19.83
C ASN A 122 17.49 7.95 19.54
N GLY A 123 17.83 8.90 18.71
CA GLY A 123 19.21 9.38 18.59
C GLY A 123 19.70 9.57 17.16
N SER A 124 19.09 10.43 16.40
CA SER A 124 19.72 11.41 15.48
C SER A 124 18.62 12.01 14.59
N SER A 125 18.48 13.31 14.74
CA SER A 125 17.59 14.16 13.94
C SER A 125 18.11 14.19 12.50
N GLU A 126 17.50 13.43 11.58
CA GLU A 126 17.59 13.74 10.16
C GLU A 126 16.35 14.52 9.74
N ILE A 127 16.63 15.74 9.28
CA ILE A 127 15.64 16.67 8.74
C ILE A 127 15.18 16.13 7.39
N VAL A 128 13.99 15.58 7.33
CA VAL A 128 13.31 15.32 6.08
C VAL A 128 12.09 16.24 5.99
N ASN A 129 12.21 17.22 5.09
CA ASN A 129 11.14 18.13 4.65
C ASN A 129 10.36 18.91 5.73
N GLY A 130 11.00 19.97 6.24
CA GLY A 130 10.38 21.28 6.45
C GLY A 130 9.19 21.45 7.40
N THR A 131 8.68 20.44 8.05
CA THR A 131 7.64 20.59 9.05
C THR A 131 8.19 20.15 10.40
N ARG A 132 8.46 21.15 11.27
CA ARG A 132 8.69 20.89 12.70
C ARG A 132 7.42 20.28 13.26
N VAL A 133 7.44 19.00 13.58
CA VAL A 133 6.48 18.42 14.53
C VAL A 133 6.96 18.88 15.90
N ASP A 134 6.18 19.76 16.51
CA ASP A 134 6.43 20.24 17.85
C ASP A 134 6.47 19.06 18.82
N GLN A 135 7.55 19.02 19.58
CA GLN A 135 7.92 18.00 20.55
C GLN A 135 7.09 18.14 21.86
N GLU A 136 5.82 18.52 21.73
CA GLU A 136 4.89 18.60 22.87
C GLU A 136 3.91 17.44 22.84
N SER A 137 4.19 16.52 23.69
CA SER A 137 3.40 15.44 24.31
C SER A 137 3.92 14.02 24.09
N ILE A 138 5.19 13.79 24.41
CA ILE A 138 5.52 12.48 25.00
C ILE A 138 5.08 12.61 26.47
N GLU A 139 3.81 12.28 26.74
CA GLU A 139 3.42 11.97 28.09
C GLU A 139 4.35 10.86 28.56
N THR A 140 5.19 11.19 29.53
CA THR A 140 6.04 10.23 30.22
C THR A 140 5.13 9.14 30.74
N PHE A 141 5.19 7.96 30.15
CA PHE A 141 4.54 6.76 30.67
C PHE A 141 5.19 6.40 32.02
N ALA A 142 4.85 7.17 33.05
CA ALA A 142 5.40 7.01 34.40
C ALA A 142 4.93 5.70 35.09
N ASP A 143 4.01 4.96 34.45
CA ASP A 143 3.40 3.73 35.03
C ASP A 143 3.60 2.48 34.16
N LEU A 144 4.70 2.38 33.42
CA LEU A 144 5.04 1.11 32.80
C LEU A 144 5.46 0.11 33.89
N VAL A 145 4.62 -0.90 34.10
CA VAL A 145 4.94 -2.02 34.97
C VAL A 145 6.13 -2.77 34.40
N THR A 146 7.31 -2.54 34.97
CA THR A 146 8.50 -3.30 34.60
C THR A 146 8.40 -4.70 35.19
N VAL A 147 8.17 -5.69 34.33
CA VAL A 147 8.20 -7.11 34.74
C VAL A 147 9.66 -7.52 34.89
N LYS A 148 10.06 -7.82 36.12
CA LYS A 148 11.40 -8.37 36.41
C LYS A 148 11.36 -9.88 36.26
N SER A 149 12.34 -10.44 35.55
CA SER A 149 12.51 -11.88 35.44
C SER A 149 12.68 -12.51 36.82
N THR A 150 11.99 -13.62 37.07
CA THR A 150 12.18 -14.38 38.30
C THR A 150 13.50 -15.17 38.24
N LYS A 151 13.99 -15.62 39.43
CA LYS A 151 15.18 -16.47 39.46
C LYS A 151 14.97 -17.76 38.64
N SER A 152 13.79 -18.32 38.67
CA SER A 152 13.42 -19.50 37.89
C SER A 152 13.50 -19.26 36.37
N ASP A 153 13.11 -18.05 35.91
CA ASP A 153 13.20 -17.71 34.47
C ASP A 153 14.65 -17.56 34.02
N ILE A 154 15.50 -16.98 34.90
CA ILE A 154 16.94 -16.83 34.61
C ILE A 154 17.61 -18.20 34.56
N ASP A 155 17.34 -19.08 35.53
CA ASP A 155 17.89 -20.44 35.58
C ASP A 155 17.45 -21.27 34.35
N ALA A 156 16.20 -21.14 33.94
CA ALA A 156 15.69 -21.79 32.72
C ALA A 156 16.35 -21.25 31.44
N HIS A 157 16.59 -19.96 31.37
CA HIS A 157 17.30 -19.31 30.26
C HIS A 157 18.74 -19.80 30.16
N GLU A 158 19.48 -19.80 31.27
CA GLU A 158 20.87 -20.28 31.32
C GLU A 158 20.98 -21.76 30.91
N LYS A 159 20.07 -22.59 31.39
CA LYS A 159 20.00 -23.99 30.96
C LYS A 159 19.80 -24.12 29.45
N ARG A 160 18.90 -23.30 28.88
CA ARG A 160 18.62 -23.32 27.45
C ARG A 160 19.83 -22.88 26.62
N LEU A 161 20.54 -21.84 27.07
CA LEU A 161 21.76 -21.39 26.43
C LEU A 161 22.83 -22.50 26.40
N SER A 162 23.03 -23.20 27.52
CA SER A 162 23.97 -24.33 27.62
C SER A 162 23.60 -25.48 26.68
N GLU A 163 22.31 -25.85 26.58
CA GLU A 163 21.85 -26.86 25.62
C GLU A 163 22.12 -26.48 24.17
N ILE A 164 21.99 -25.20 23.81
CA ILE A 164 22.27 -24.68 22.45
C ILE A 164 23.76 -24.72 22.18
N GLU A 165 24.60 -24.35 23.15
CA GLU A 165 26.07 -24.38 23.01
C GLU A 165 26.61 -25.82 22.83
N GLU A 166 26.12 -26.75 23.64
CA GLU A 166 26.47 -28.17 23.51
C GLU A 166 26.04 -28.75 22.16
N SER A 167 24.82 -28.41 21.69
CA SER A 167 24.28 -28.94 20.44
C SER A 167 25.03 -28.42 19.20
N ASN A 168 25.50 -27.18 19.23
CA ASN A 168 26.12 -26.53 18.08
C ASN A 168 27.65 -26.39 18.19
N ASN A 169 28.23 -26.76 19.32
CA ASN A 169 29.67 -26.62 19.64
C ASN A 169 30.17 -25.16 19.42
N LEU A 170 29.35 -24.19 19.74
CA LEU A 170 29.57 -22.73 19.57
C LEU A 170 29.07 -21.98 20.80
N GLU A 171 29.85 -20.98 21.24
CA GLU A 171 29.42 -20.07 22.28
C GLU A 171 28.30 -19.13 21.78
N THR A 172 27.20 -19.01 22.52
CA THR A 172 26.07 -18.15 22.12
C THR A 172 26.42 -16.67 22.20
N LEU A 173 25.86 -15.86 21.27
CA LEU A 173 26.08 -14.41 21.24
C LEU A 173 25.64 -13.72 22.52
N TRP A 174 24.62 -14.26 23.22
CA TRP A 174 24.09 -13.72 24.48
C TRP A 174 25.07 -13.74 25.64
N ARG A 175 26.12 -14.54 25.61
CA ARG A 175 27.16 -14.56 26.63
C ARG A 175 28.30 -13.59 26.35
N LYS A 176 28.27 -12.91 25.20
CA LYS A 176 29.32 -11.97 24.77
C LYS A 176 29.03 -10.52 25.11
N PHE A 177 27.82 -10.26 25.64
CA PHE A 177 27.36 -8.97 26.11
C PHE A 177 26.93 -9.11 27.57
#